data_88eb90168f3898387e2a08c379d90789
#
_entry.id   88eb90168f3898387e2a08c379d90789
#
_cell.length_a   1.000
_cell.length_b   1.000
_cell.length_c   1.000
_cell.angle_alpha   90.00
_cell.angle_beta   90.00
_cell.angle_gamma   90.00
#
_symmetry.space_group_name_H-M   'P 1'
#
loop_
_entity.id
_entity.type
_entity.pdbx_description
1 polymer ?
#
loop_
_entity_poly.entity_id
_entity_poly.type
_entity_poly.pdbx_seq_one_letter_code
_entity_poly.pdbx_strand_id
1 'polypeptide(L)'
;MSQLLGNAFSAELDWKPKTSTFRTGARYLDGLTAGTAVDVWGAEVGEYQGVTADEIFVVLEGKAEVTFHRTGETIVIGPGDVVRLFAGDTNTWRTIETIRKVSFYVPPVQSGS
;
A
#
# COMPACT_ATOMS: atom_id res chain seq x y z
N MET A 1 14.63 -17.99 -14.71
CA MET A 1 13.88 -17.02 -13.89
C MET A 1 14.75 -15.81 -13.63
N SER A 2 14.26 -14.63 -13.87
CA SER A 2 15.00 -13.40 -13.66
C SER A 2 14.98 -12.99 -12.19
N GLN A 3 16.09 -12.45 -11.72
CA GLN A 3 16.13 -11.83 -10.39
C GLN A 3 15.54 -10.41 -10.38
N LEU A 4 15.42 -9.80 -11.57
CA LEU A 4 14.71 -8.53 -11.70
C LEU A 4 13.21 -8.80 -11.75
N LEU A 5 12.48 -8.34 -10.76
CA LEU A 5 11.04 -8.58 -10.66
C LEU A 5 10.23 -7.59 -11.48
N GLY A 6 10.74 -6.40 -11.68
CA GLY A 6 10.06 -5.35 -12.43
C GLY A 6 10.53 -3.98 -11.99
N ASN A 7 9.85 -2.97 -12.45
CA ASN A 7 10.14 -1.58 -12.09
C ASN A 7 8.92 -0.96 -11.44
N ALA A 8 9.10 -0.48 -10.21
CA ALA A 8 7.99 0.04 -9.41
C ALA A 8 7.38 1.32 -9.99
N PHE A 9 8.17 2.10 -10.75
CA PHE A 9 7.66 3.32 -11.37
C PHE A 9 6.87 3.05 -12.65
N SER A 10 7.26 2.03 -13.43
CA SER A 10 6.66 1.76 -14.74
C SER A 10 5.69 0.59 -14.75
N ALA A 11 5.56 -0.14 -13.66
CA ALA A 11 4.64 -1.28 -13.58
C ALA A 11 3.21 -0.84 -13.89
N GLU A 12 2.54 -1.53 -14.80
CA GLU A 12 1.14 -1.27 -15.10
C GLU A 12 0.28 -1.79 -13.95
N LEU A 13 -0.55 -0.91 -13.40
CA LEU A 13 -1.45 -1.27 -12.31
C LEU A 13 -2.78 -1.77 -12.88
N ASP A 14 -3.33 -2.80 -12.26
CA ASP A 14 -4.66 -3.29 -12.56
C ASP A 14 -5.65 -2.48 -11.73
N TRP A 15 -6.23 -1.44 -12.33
CA TRP A 15 -7.11 -0.50 -11.66
C TRP A 15 -8.52 -1.08 -11.53
N LYS A 16 -9.05 -1.04 -10.32
CA LYS A 16 -10.39 -1.57 -10.01
C LYS A 16 -11.13 -0.61 -9.08
N PRO A 17 -12.47 -0.51 -9.24
CA PRO A 17 -13.26 0.29 -8.32
C PRO A 17 -13.17 -0.24 -6.88
N LYS A 18 -12.93 0.67 -5.95
CA LYS A 18 -13.06 0.43 -4.52
C LYS A 18 -14.44 0.90 -4.04
N THR A 19 -14.86 2.04 -4.59
CA THR A 19 -16.19 2.61 -4.40
C THR A 19 -16.70 3.08 -5.75
N SER A 20 -17.88 3.68 -5.80
CA SER A 20 -18.44 4.19 -7.06
C SER A 20 -17.61 5.33 -7.67
N THR A 21 -16.76 5.99 -6.87
CA THR A 21 -16.00 7.16 -7.30
C THR A 21 -14.51 7.05 -7.02
N PHE A 22 -14.03 5.89 -6.59
CA PHE A 22 -12.65 5.74 -6.16
C PHE A 22 -12.09 4.42 -6.65
N ARG A 23 -10.94 4.48 -7.34
CA ARG A 23 -10.24 3.29 -7.81
C ARG A 23 -8.89 3.15 -7.12
N THR A 24 -8.51 1.91 -6.89
CA THR A 24 -7.14 1.53 -6.54
C THR A 24 -6.61 0.59 -7.60
N GLY A 25 -5.30 0.48 -7.69
CA GLY A 25 -4.65 -0.43 -8.62
C GLY A 25 -3.50 -1.15 -7.94
N ALA A 26 -3.19 -2.33 -8.43
CA ALA A 26 -2.08 -3.10 -7.89
C ALA A 26 -1.42 -3.95 -8.97
N ARG A 27 -0.15 -4.25 -8.76
CA ARG A 27 0.60 -5.19 -9.57
C ARG A 27 1.59 -5.92 -8.67
N TYR A 28 1.37 -7.20 -8.47
CA TYR A 28 2.33 -8.02 -7.74
C TYR A 28 3.53 -8.29 -8.62
N LEU A 29 4.70 -7.90 -8.14
CA LEU A 29 5.96 -8.11 -8.86
C LEU A 29 6.54 -9.48 -8.56
N ASP A 30 6.27 -9.95 -7.37
CA ASP A 30 6.62 -11.27 -6.89
C ASP A 30 5.32 -11.87 -6.36
N GLY A 31 5.23 -12.72 -5.53
CA GLY A 31 3.99 -13.30 -5.02
C GLY A 31 4.06 -14.80 -5.06
N LEU A 32 5.25 -15.27 -5.36
CA LEU A 32 5.47 -16.71 -5.48
C LEU A 32 5.62 -17.38 -4.13
N THR A 33 6.00 -16.60 -3.10
CA THR A 33 6.29 -17.15 -1.77
C THR A 33 5.43 -16.45 -0.74
N ALA A 34 4.70 -17.21 0.05
CA ALA A 34 3.86 -16.65 1.11
C ALA A 34 4.67 -15.79 2.06
N GLY A 35 4.17 -14.61 2.36
CA GLY A 35 4.80 -13.66 3.27
C GLY A 35 5.95 -12.87 2.69
N THR A 36 6.29 -13.07 1.42
CA THR A 36 7.37 -12.36 0.76
C THR A 36 6.91 -11.59 -0.45
N ALA A 37 5.61 -11.48 -0.65
CA ALA A 37 5.07 -10.79 -1.81
C ALA A 37 5.42 -9.30 -1.76
N VAL A 38 5.74 -8.77 -2.93
CA VAL A 38 5.91 -7.33 -3.12
C VAL A 38 4.95 -6.88 -4.22
N ASP A 39 4.25 -5.77 -3.99
CA ASP A 39 3.40 -5.21 -5.01
C ASP A 39 3.63 -3.71 -5.17
N VAL A 40 3.22 -3.22 -6.32
CA VAL A 40 3.09 -1.78 -6.57
C VAL A 40 1.61 -1.47 -6.48
N TRP A 41 1.27 -0.47 -5.70
CA TRP A 41 -0.11 -0.10 -5.44
C TRP A 41 -0.30 1.38 -5.75
N GLY A 42 -1.46 1.71 -6.24
CA GLY A 42 -1.82 3.10 -6.51
C GLY A 42 -3.27 3.39 -6.14
N ALA A 43 -3.55 4.67 -5.94
CA ALA A 43 -4.89 5.15 -5.66
C ALA A 43 -5.10 6.50 -6.33
N GLU A 44 -6.27 6.66 -6.91
CA GLU A 44 -6.71 7.94 -7.45
C GLU A 44 -7.08 8.91 -6.33
N VAL A 45 -7.24 10.18 -6.67
CA VAL A 45 -7.77 11.18 -5.73
C VAL A 45 -9.13 10.73 -5.23
N GLY A 46 -9.31 10.74 -3.93
CA GLY A 46 -10.54 10.28 -3.28
C GLY A 46 -10.26 9.73 -1.90
N GLU A 47 -11.30 9.22 -1.27
CA GLU A 47 -11.24 8.75 0.11
C GLU A 47 -11.90 7.38 0.25
N TYR A 48 -11.32 6.53 1.10
CA TYR A 48 -11.96 5.28 1.46
C TYR A 48 -11.52 4.82 2.85
N GLN A 49 -12.28 3.89 3.40
CA GLN A 49 -11.97 3.26 4.68
C GLN A 49 -11.23 1.96 4.40
N GLY A 50 -10.02 1.86 4.92
CA GLY A 50 -9.16 0.71 4.67
C GLY A 50 -9.01 -0.20 5.87
N VAL A 51 -8.78 -1.48 5.60
CA VAL A 51 -8.32 -2.45 6.59
C VAL A 51 -6.96 -2.92 6.10
N THR A 52 -5.96 -2.89 6.98
CA THR A 52 -4.59 -3.12 6.56
C THR A 52 -4.11 -4.54 6.84
N ALA A 53 -3.10 -4.95 6.08
CA ALA A 53 -2.29 -6.14 6.35
C ALA A 53 -1.02 -5.71 7.08
N ASP A 54 -0.20 -6.68 7.46
CA ASP A 54 1.14 -6.40 7.95
C ASP A 54 2.02 -6.07 6.75
N GLU A 55 2.34 -4.79 6.58
CA GLU A 55 3.15 -4.36 5.45
C GLU A 55 4.01 -3.15 5.79
N ILE A 56 5.06 -2.98 5.01
CA ILE A 56 5.87 -1.77 4.99
C ILE A 56 5.81 -1.26 3.56
N PHE A 57 5.58 0.03 3.38
CA PHE A 57 5.60 0.59 2.03
C PHE A 57 6.42 1.87 1.93
N VAL A 58 6.88 2.14 0.72
CA VAL A 58 7.58 3.38 0.35
C VAL A 58 6.74 4.10 -0.68
N VAL A 59 6.46 5.37 -0.46
CA VAL A 59 5.75 6.21 -1.43
C VAL A 59 6.74 6.60 -2.53
N LEU A 60 6.33 6.41 -3.78
CA LEU A 60 7.14 6.75 -4.95
C LEU A 60 6.73 8.08 -5.55
N GLU A 61 5.42 8.35 -5.60
CA GLU A 61 4.87 9.59 -6.16
C GLU A 61 3.49 9.84 -5.60
N GLY A 62 3.04 11.08 -5.66
CA GLY A 62 1.72 11.47 -5.18
C GLY A 62 1.72 11.88 -3.71
N LYS A 63 0.51 12.01 -3.17
CA LYS A 63 0.31 12.50 -1.80
C LYS A 63 -0.98 11.97 -1.23
N ALA A 64 -0.97 11.59 0.03
CA ALA A 64 -2.17 11.14 0.73
C ALA A 64 -2.14 11.56 2.20
N GLU A 65 -3.33 11.67 2.77
CA GLU A 65 -3.53 11.89 4.19
C GLU A 65 -4.15 10.61 4.77
N VAL A 66 -3.55 10.08 5.81
CA VAL A 66 -3.99 8.81 6.41
C VAL A 66 -4.28 9.04 7.89
N THR A 67 -5.49 8.72 8.30
CA THR A 67 -5.89 8.78 9.70
C THR A 67 -6.01 7.36 10.24
N PHE A 68 -5.21 7.04 11.23
CA PHE A 68 -5.22 5.72 11.88
C PHE A 68 -6.25 5.72 12.99
N HIS A 69 -7.26 4.86 12.88
CA HIS A 69 -8.38 4.86 13.82
C HIS A 69 -7.98 4.42 15.22
N ARG A 70 -7.03 3.50 15.33
CA ARG A 70 -6.61 2.99 16.64
C ARG A 70 -6.00 4.07 17.52
N THR A 71 -5.21 4.97 16.95
CA THR A 71 -4.51 6.02 17.69
C THR A 71 -5.08 7.40 17.49
N GLY A 72 -5.89 7.60 16.44
CA GLY A 72 -6.38 8.92 16.03
C GLY A 72 -5.34 9.78 15.33
N GLU A 73 -4.15 9.25 15.10
CA GLU A 73 -3.09 10.00 14.43
C GLU A 73 -3.39 10.17 12.95
N THR A 74 -3.15 11.38 12.44
CA THR A 74 -3.24 11.69 11.02
C THR A 74 -1.85 12.06 10.51
N ILE A 75 -1.42 11.41 9.44
CA ILE A 75 -0.16 11.72 8.77
C ILE A 75 -0.42 12.11 7.33
N VAL A 76 0.45 12.94 6.79
CA VAL A 76 0.47 13.28 5.36
C VAL A 76 1.74 12.66 4.79
N ILE A 77 1.57 11.82 3.78
CA ILE A 77 2.68 11.09 3.16
C ILE A 77 2.91 11.51 1.73
N GLY A 78 4.16 11.50 1.32
CA GLY A 78 4.61 11.83 -0.02
C GLY A 78 5.85 11.05 -0.40
N PRO A 79 6.46 11.36 -1.57
CA PRO A 79 7.57 10.57 -2.09
C PRO A 79 8.71 10.40 -1.10
N GLY A 80 9.16 9.16 -0.95
CA GLY A 80 10.23 8.78 -0.03
C GLY A 80 9.79 8.40 1.37
N ASP A 81 8.54 8.67 1.74
CA ASP A 81 8.06 8.29 3.06
C ASP A 81 7.91 6.77 3.16
N VAL A 82 8.33 6.23 4.29
CA VAL A 82 8.25 4.80 4.58
C VAL A 82 7.27 4.62 5.73
N VAL A 83 6.27 3.77 5.53
CA VAL A 83 5.17 3.60 6.49
C VAL A 83 5.01 2.12 6.84
N ARG A 84 4.81 1.83 8.11
CA ARG A 84 4.47 0.49 8.61
C ARG A 84 2.97 0.42 8.90
N LEU A 85 2.29 -0.57 8.31
CA LEU A 85 0.90 -0.88 8.63
C LEU A 85 0.83 -2.21 9.36
N PHE A 86 -0.18 -2.36 10.23
CA PHE A 86 -0.37 -3.56 11.04
C PHE A 86 -1.68 -4.26 10.66
N ALA A 87 -1.64 -5.59 10.62
CA ALA A 87 -2.79 -6.38 10.24
C ALA A 87 -3.99 -6.10 11.16
N GLY A 88 -5.15 -5.92 10.55
CA GLY A 88 -6.41 -5.71 11.27
C GLY A 88 -6.67 -4.26 11.68
N ASP A 89 -5.69 -3.38 11.57
CA ASP A 89 -5.93 -1.95 11.84
C ASP A 89 -6.78 -1.35 10.72
N THR A 90 -7.55 -0.32 11.08
CA THR A 90 -8.35 0.41 10.12
C THR A 90 -7.88 1.85 10.02
N ASN A 91 -8.12 2.45 8.87
CA ASN A 91 -7.76 3.84 8.63
C ASN A 91 -8.73 4.50 7.67
N THR A 92 -8.67 5.83 7.65
CA THR A 92 -9.28 6.64 6.60
C THR A 92 -8.15 7.10 5.70
N TRP A 93 -8.18 6.67 4.44
CA TRP A 93 -7.19 7.02 3.43
C TRP A 93 -7.79 8.08 2.50
N ARG A 94 -7.13 9.24 2.41
CA ARG A 94 -7.54 10.31 1.52
C ARG A 94 -6.40 10.64 0.58
N THR A 95 -6.52 10.23 -0.68
CA THR A 95 -5.53 10.54 -1.71
C THR A 95 -5.73 11.98 -2.17
N ILE A 96 -4.71 12.81 -2.02
CA ILE A 96 -4.73 14.22 -2.44
C ILE A 96 -4.22 14.37 -3.86
N GLU A 97 -3.16 13.64 -4.21
CA GLU A 97 -2.63 13.52 -5.57
C GLU A 97 -2.48 12.04 -5.84
N THR A 98 -2.84 11.58 -7.03
CA THR A 98 -2.75 10.16 -7.39
C THR A 98 -1.43 9.59 -6.89
N ILE A 99 -1.52 8.59 -6.03
CA ILE A 99 -0.37 8.05 -5.30
C ILE A 99 0.07 6.72 -5.88
N ARG A 100 1.36 6.49 -5.83
CA ARG A 100 1.98 5.21 -6.17
C ARG A 100 2.96 4.85 -5.05
N LYS A 101 2.88 3.62 -4.57
CA LYS A 101 3.79 3.10 -3.54
C LYS A 101 4.19 1.68 -3.88
N VAL A 102 5.32 1.25 -3.34
CA VAL A 102 5.74 -0.15 -3.37
C VAL A 102 5.60 -0.72 -1.97
N SER A 103 4.91 -1.84 -1.85
CA SER A 103 4.59 -2.48 -0.58
C SER A 103 5.28 -3.83 -0.47
N PHE A 104 5.81 -4.09 0.72
CA PHE A 104 6.43 -5.36 1.08
C PHE A 104 5.62 -5.94 2.24
N TYR A 105 5.05 -7.12 2.05
CA TYR A 105 4.24 -7.77 3.06
C TYR A 105 5.15 -8.48 4.06
N VAL A 106 4.89 -8.24 5.33
CA VAL A 106 5.71 -8.77 6.42
C VAL A 106 5.07 -10.05 6.91
N PRO A 107 5.83 -11.17 7.00
CA PRO A 107 5.27 -12.39 7.53
C PRO A 107 4.86 -12.21 9.00
N PRO A 108 3.80 -12.90 9.45
CA PRO A 108 3.41 -12.86 10.85
C PRO A 108 4.55 -13.31 11.75
N VAL A 109 4.70 -12.64 12.89
CA VAL A 109 5.67 -13.05 13.90
C VAL A 109 5.20 -14.37 14.50
N GLN A 110 6.08 -15.36 14.52
CA GLN A 110 5.79 -16.67 15.07
C GLN A 110 6.06 -16.62 16.58
N SER A 111 4.99 -16.55 17.37
CA SER A 111 5.15 -16.56 18.81
C SER A 111 5.55 -17.95 19.29
N GLY A 112 6.47 -18.03 20.23
CA GLY A 112 6.91 -19.29 20.80
C GLY A 112 7.93 -20.06 19.96
N SER A 113 8.41 -19.46 18.90
CA SER A 113 9.43 -20.07 18.06
C SER A 113 10.82 -19.78 18.58
#